data_889b85357f68a6efc4842b18de1fe4f3
#
_entry.id   889b85357f68a6efc4842b18de1fe4f3
#
_cell.length_a   1.000
_cell.length_b   1.000
_cell.length_c   1.000
_cell.angle_alpha   90.00
_cell.angle_beta   90.00
_cell.angle_gamma   90.00
#
_symmetry.space_group_name_H-M   'P 1'
#
loop_
_entity.id
_entity.type
_entity.pdbx_description
1 polymer ?
#
loop_
_entity_poly.entity_id
_entity_poly.type
_entity_poly.pdbx_seq_one_letter_code
_entity_poly.pdbx_strand_id
1 'polypeptide(L)'
;SSFAQVLNRVGKETPDVKDADYFVNAFMAIQRLVEEGYVLAGHDISAGGMITALLEMCFADNRLGLDIDFSYLAEKDIVKILFAENPGVLVQIKDCKKVAAILDEAGVAYNFLGRLGKAGKLNIKKDGKNFHLDIPSLRDLWFKTSYLLDRRQSGNELALERYKNYKNHDLKYKFAPSFSGKLSQYGLDVNRVKPSGIKAAVIREKGCQCER
;
A
#
# COMPACT_ATOMS: atom_id res chain seq x y z
N SER A 1 -8.00 7.11 14.69
CA SER A 1 -7.85 6.03 13.69
C SER A 1 -9.22 5.46 13.30
N SER A 2 -9.30 4.86 12.13
CA SER A 2 -10.50 4.17 11.65
C SER A 2 -10.98 3.09 12.64
N PHE A 3 -10.05 2.40 13.28
CA PHE A 3 -10.37 1.43 14.34
C PHE A 3 -11.11 2.10 15.53
N ALA A 4 -10.64 3.27 15.97
CA ALA A 4 -11.30 4.01 17.05
C ALA A 4 -12.68 4.55 16.62
N GLN A 5 -12.83 4.96 15.36
CA GLN A 5 -14.10 5.39 14.79
C GLN A 5 -15.15 4.27 14.79
N VAL A 6 -14.77 3.07 14.35
CA VAL A 6 -15.67 1.89 14.34
C VAL A 6 -16.15 1.53 15.76
N LEU A 7 -15.30 1.76 16.77
CA LEU A 7 -15.64 1.54 18.18
C LEU A 7 -16.32 2.75 18.85
N ASN A 8 -16.56 3.83 18.11
CA ASN A 8 -17.09 5.10 18.60
C ASN A 8 -16.25 5.68 19.77
N ARG A 9 -14.91 5.56 19.66
CA ARG A 9 -13.93 5.99 20.68
C ARG A 9 -12.83 6.83 20.05
N VAL A 10 -13.21 7.90 19.38
CA VAL A 10 -12.25 8.84 18.75
C VAL A 10 -11.54 9.64 19.82
N GLY A 11 -10.20 9.61 19.80
CA GLY A 11 -9.34 10.43 20.66
C GLY A 11 -9.24 11.87 20.15
N LYS A 12 -8.52 12.70 20.89
CA LYS A 12 -8.27 14.12 20.56
C LYS A 12 -6.98 14.33 19.77
N GLU A 13 -6.06 13.37 19.80
CA GLU A 13 -4.77 13.45 19.11
C GLU A 13 -4.93 12.97 17.66
N THR A 14 -4.40 13.76 16.74
CA THR A 14 -4.31 13.42 15.32
C THR A 14 -2.87 13.07 14.96
N PRO A 15 -2.64 12.18 13.97
CA PRO A 15 -1.32 12.02 13.38
C PRO A 15 -0.79 13.34 12.86
N ASP A 16 0.48 13.64 13.12
CA ASP A 16 1.12 14.88 12.73
C ASP A 16 2.59 14.65 12.41
N VAL A 17 3.15 15.47 11.54
CA VAL A 17 4.59 15.52 11.24
C VAL A 17 5.24 16.49 12.23
N LYS A 18 5.85 15.93 13.29
CA LYS A 18 6.49 16.74 14.35
C LYS A 18 7.86 17.30 13.95
N ASP A 19 8.56 16.59 13.09
CA ASP A 19 9.90 16.91 12.60
C ASP A 19 9.89 16.88 11.07
N ALA A 20 9.89 18.07 10.46
CA ALA A 20 9.83 18.21 9.02
C ALA A 20 11.14 17.77 8.34
N ASP A 21 12.28 18.01 8.97
CA ASP A 21 13.59 17.63 8.41
C ASP A 21 13.74 16.11 8.42
N TYR A 22 13.34 15.46 9.52
CA TYR A 22 13.28 13.99 9.57
C TYR A 22 12.35 13.41 8.51
N PHE A 23 11.18 14.02 8.32
CA PHE A 23 10.23 13.58 7.29
C PHE A 23 10.82 13.67 5.89
N VAL A 24 11.49 14.77 5.57
CA VAL A 24 12.19 14.96 4.28
C VAL A 24 13.29 13.92 4.10
N ASN A 25 14.12 13.69 5.11
CA ASN A 25 15.17 12.69 5.06
C ASN A 25 14.60 11.28 4.84
N ALA A 26 13.53 10.93 5.53
CA ALA A 26 12.85 9.64 5.35
C ALA A 26 12.28 9.50 3.94
N PHE A 27 11.63 10.54 3.42
CA PHE A 27 11.09 10.55 2.06
C PHE A 27 12.22 10.37 1.02
N MET A 28 13.31 11.13 1.12
CA MET A 28 14.44 11.05 0.19
C MET A 28 15.14 9.69 0.25
N ALA A 29 15.27 9.11 1.44
CA ALA A 29 15.85 7.78 1.60
C ALA A 29 14.99 6.71 0.91
N ILE A 30 13.67 6.78 1.02
CA ILE A 30 12.75 5.86 0.31
C ILE A 30 12.86 6.06 -1.21
N GLN A 31 12.91 7.31 -1.70
CA GLN A 31 13.12 7.57 -3.14
C GLN A 31 14.42 6.94 -3.63
N ARG A 32 15.53 7.13 -2.91
CA ARG A 32 16.81 6.51 -3.23
C ARG A 32 16.73 4.98 -3.29
N LEU A 33 16.06 4.35 -2.32
CA LEU A 33 15.86 2.90 -2.32
C LEU A 33 15.06 2.40 -3.53
N VAL A 34 14.07 3.18 -3.98
CA VAL A 34 13.29 2.88 -5.19
C VAL A 34 14.14 3.03 -6.44
N GLU A 35 14.87 4.14 -6.59
CA GLU A 35 15.73 4.44 -7.74
C GLU A 35 16.88 3.43 -7.89
N GLU A 36 17.51 3.04 -6.78
CA GLU A 36 18.55 2.01 -6.76
C GLU A 36 17.97 0.57 -6.89
N GLY A 37 16.66 0.44 -6.96
CA GLY A 37 15.94 -0.83 -7.18
C GLY A 37 16.04 -1.80 -6.00
N TYR A 38 16.16 -1.33 -4.76
CA TYR A 38 16.11 -2.17 -3.56
C TYR A 38 14.69 -2.45 -3.08
N VAL A 39 13.72 -1.61 -3.43
CA VAL A 39 12.30 -1.81 -3.13
C VAL A 39 11.67 -2.67 -4.21
N LEU A 40 11.02 -3.75 -3.82
CA LEU A 40 10.28 -4.67 -4.70
C LEU A 40 8.78 -4.36 -4.71
N ALA A 41 8.24 -3.92 -3.58
CA ALA A 41 6.88 -3.46 -3.39
C ALA A 41 6.82 -2.52 -2.18
N GLY A 42 5.84 -1.63 -2.13
CA GLY A 42 5.67 -0.72 -1.02
C GLY A 42 4.22 -0.28 -0.83
N HIS A 43 3.89 0.10 0.39
CA HIS A 43 2.59 0.64 0.77
C HIS A 43 2.76 1.65 1.91
N ASP A 44 2.05 2.75 1.86
CA ASP A 44 1.97 3.69 2.97
C ASP A 44 1.06 3.17 4.09
N ILE A 45 1.35 3.57 5.32
CA ILE A 45 0.45 3.32 6.44
C ILE A 45 -0.54 4.48 6.49
N SER A 46 -1.80 4.18 6.20
CA SER A 46 -2.90 5.14 6.14
C SER A 46 -4.11 4.64 6.93
N ALA A 47 -5.32 4.89 6.43
CA ALA A 47 -6.57 4.44 7.07
C ALA A 47 -6.58 2.93 7.35
N GLY A 48 -6.89 2.55 8.58
CA GLY A 48 -6.85 1.16 9.05
C GLY A 48 -5.52 0.70 9.64
N GLY A 49 -4.46 1.51 9.52
CA GLY A 49 -3.15 1.25 10.13
C GLY A 49 -2.31 0.19 9.42
N MET A 50 -1.26 -0.25 10.09
CA MET A 50 -0.27 -1.19 9.55
C MET A 50 -0.89 -2.52 9.12
N ILE A 51 -1.90 -3.03 9.84
CA ILE A 51 -2.54 -4.30 9.49
C ILE A 51 -3.21 -4.25 8.12
N THR A 52 -3.86 -3.13 7.81
CA THR A 52 -4.50 -2.92 6.51
C THR A 52 -3.46 -2.88 5.40
N ALA A 53 -2.39 -2.10 5.56
CA ALA A 53 -1.31 -2.03 4.57
C ALA A 53 -0.63 -3.39 4.34
N LEU A 54 -0.38 -4.19 5.39
CA LEU A 54 0.16 -5.55 5.26
C LEU A 54 -0.77 -6.48 4.46
N LEU A 55 -2.08 -6.39 4.71
CA LEU A 55 -3.08 -7.19 3.99
C LEU A 55 -3.20 -6.74 2.52
N GLU A 56 -3.27 -5.44 2.26
CA GLU A 56 -3.40 -4.88 0.91
C GLU A 56 -2.18 -5.20 0.04
N MET A 57 -0.97 -5.21 0.60
CA MET A 57 0.22 -5.70 -0.11
C MET A 57 0.09 -7.17 -0.55
N CYS A 58 -0.70 -7.98 0.15
CA CYS A 58 -0.94 -9.38 -0.21
C CYS A 58 -2.16 -9.59 -1.11
N PHE A 59 -3.06 -8.60 -1.25
CA PHE A 59 -4.31 -8.78 -2.00
C PHE A 59 -4.11 -8.88 -3.51
N ALA A 60 -2.97 -8.42 -4.02
CA ALA A 60 -2.65 -8.51 -5.44
C ALA A 60 -2.44 -9.95 -5.94
N ASP A 61 -1.97 -10.86 -5.08
CA ASP A 61 -1.69 -12.25 -5.44
C ASP A 61 -2.04 -13.20 -4.29
N ASN A 62 -2.92 -14.17 -4.56
CA ASN A 62 -3.34 -15.19 -3.58
C ASN A 62 -2.22 -16.15 -3.15
N ARG A 63 -1.07 -16.13 -3.82
CA ARG A 63 0.12 -16.89 -3.46
C ARG A 63 0.96 -16.19 -2.39
N LEU A 64 0.65 -14.93 -2.08
CA LEU A 64 1.35 -14.17 -1.06
C LEU A 64 0.87 -14.53 0.35
N GLY A 65 1.79 -14.47 1.28
CA GLY A 65 1.56 -14.59 2.72
C GLY A 65 2.73 -13.96 3.46
N LEU A 66 2.55 -13.69 4.75
CA LEU A 66 3.53 -12.99 5.57
C LEU A 66 3.73 -13.69 6.92
N ASP A 67 4.98 -13.77 7.36
CA ASP A 67 5.38 -14.12 8.72
C ASP A 67 6.03 -12.89 9.36
N ILE A 68 5.35 -12.30 10.32
CA ILE A 68 5.71 -11.04 10.98
C ILE A 68 6.00 -11.30 12.45
N ASP A 69 7.09 -10.74 12.99
CA ASP A 69 7.43 -10.80 14.41
C ASP A 69 7.59 -9.38 14.98
N PHE A 70 6.68 -8.99 15.85
CA PHE A 70 6.70 -7.72 16.58
C PHE A 70 7.29 -7.83 17.99
N SER A 71 7.84 -8.98 18.38
CA SER A 71 8.31 -9.23 19.75
C SER A 71 9.40 -8.25 20.20
N TYR A 72 10.17 -7.70 19.26
CA TYR A 72 11.24 -6.75 19.53
C TYR A 72 10.77 -5.28 19.61
N LEU A 73 9.55 -4.98 19.21
CA LEU A 73 9.01 -3.63 19.33
C LEU A 73 8.75 -3.28 20.80
N ALA A 74 9.12 -2.06 21.20
CA ALA A 74 8.93 -1.57 22.56
C ALA A 74 7.46 -1.43 22.96
N GLU A 75 6.58 -1.08 22.01
CA GLU A 75 5.13 -1.04 22.25
C GLU A 75 4.61 -2.45 22.56
N LYS A 76 3.86 -2.57 23.66
CA LYS A 76 3.31 -3.85 24.13
C LYS A 76 1.88 -4.08 23.67
N ASP A 77 1.15 -3.02 23.37
CA ASP A 77 -0.22 -3.12 22.90
C ASP A 77 -0.28 -3.43 21.42
N ILE A 78 -0.66 -4.66 21.11
CA ILE A 78 -0.79 -5.13 19.72
C ILE A 78 -1.82 -4.32 18.92
N VAL A 79 -2.86 -3.81 19.57
CA VAL A 79 -3.88 -2.98 18.91
C VAL A 79 -3.26 -1.66 18.45
N LYS A 80 -2.42 -1.04 19.27
CA LYS A 80 -1.68 0.18 18.90
C LYS A 80 -0.72 -0.09 17.75
N ILE A 81 0.02 -1.21 17.78
CA ILE A 81 0.95 -1.58 16.71
C ILE A 81 0.20 -1.73 15.39
N LEU A 82 -0.90 -2.45 15.40
CA LEU A 82 -1.62 -2.83 14.16
C LEU A 82 -2.49 -1.71 13.60
N PHE A 83 -3.14 -0.92 14.46
CA PHE A 83 -4.20 0.01 14.06
C PHE A 83 -3.85 1.50 14.25
N ALA A 84 -2.61 1.82 14.64
CA ALA A 84 -2.16 3.22 14.61
C ALA A 84 -2.00 3.68 13.16
N GLU A 85 -2.53 4.85 12.86
CA GLU A 85 -2.46 5.50 11.55
C GLU A 85 -1.37 6.59 11.55
N ASN A 86 -0.23 6.29 12.20
CA ASN A 86 0.92 7.18 12.16
C ASN A 86 1.59 7.08 10.79
N PRO A 87 2.09 8.21 10.24
CA PRO A 87 2.80 8.20 8.97
C PRO A 87 3.94 7.19 8.96
N GLY A 88 3.98 6.36 7.94
CA GLY A 88 5.00 5.34 7.76
C GLY A 88 4.85 4.65 6.41
N VAL A 89 5.87 3.90 6.03
CA VAL A 89 5.89 3.14 4.79
C VAL A 89 6.31 1.70 5.08
N LEU A 90 5.58 0.75 4.53
CA LEU A 90 5.95 -0.66 4.48
C LEU A 90 6.60 -0.95 3.14
N VAL A 91 7.76 -1.59 3.14
CA VAL A 91 8.46 -1.96 1.91
C VAL A 91 8.91 -3.40 1.94
N GLN A 92 8.73 -4.09 0.83
CA GLN A 92 9.41 -5.35 0.56
C GLN A 92 10.74 -5.04 -0.10
N ILE A 93 11.82 -5.58 0.44
CA ILE A 93 13.19 -5.28 -0.01
C ILE A 93 13.95 -6.54 -0.40
N LYS A 94 14.96 -6.40 -1.23
CA LYS A 94 15.79 -7.52 -1.70
C LYS A 94 17.14 -7.69 -0.98
N ASP A 95 17.64 -6.64 -0.31
CA ASP A 95 18.94 -6.65 0.36
C ASP A 95 18.89 -5.86 1.67
N CYS A 96 18.67 -6.58 2.77
CA CYS A 96 18.55 -5.96 4.10
C CYS A 96 19.78 -5.17 4.53
N LYS A 97 20.99 -5.62 4.16
CA LYS A 97 22.22 -4.96 4.60
C LYS A 97 22.42 -3.61 3.91
N LYS A 98 22.21 -3.56 2.59
CA LYS A 98 22.31 -2.32 1.83
C LYS A 98 21.22 -1.32 2.18
N VAL A 99 19.98 -1.81 2.35
CA VAL A 99 18.86 -0.96 2.79
C VAL A 99 19.13 -0.38 4.17
N ALA A 100 19.59 -1.20 5.12
CA ALA A 100 19.95 -0.72 6.46
C ALA A 100 21.03 0.38 6.37
N ALA A 101 22.09 0.17 5.61
CA ALA A 101 23.17 1.17 5.45
C ALA A 101 22.67 2.51 4.89
N ILE A 102 21.76 2.48 3.91
CA ILE A 102 21.17 3.71 3.32
C ILE A 102 20.28 4.43 4.35
N LEU A 103 19.47 3.70 5.12
CA LEU A 103 18.61 4.29 6.12
C LEU A 103 19.40 4.83 7.32
N ASP A 104 20.46 4.12 7.74
CA ASP A 104 21.37 4.57 8.80
C ASP A 104 22.11 5.85 8.39
N GLU A 105 22.62 5.91 7.14
CA GLU A 105 23.26 7.10 6.55
C GLU A 105 22.31 8.31 6.55
N ALA A 106 21.04 8.09 6.27
CA ALA A 106 20.00 9.12 6.25
C ALA A 106 19.46 9.48 7.64
N GLY A 107 19.86 8.77 8.70
CA GLY A 107 19.34 8.95 10.06
C GLY A 107 17.87 8.55 10.20
N VAL A 108 17.37 7.61 9.39
CA VAL A 108 15.98 7.18 9.33
C VAL A 108 15.79 5.90 10.14
N ALA A 109 14.86 5.94 11.09
CA ALA A 109 14.50 4.78 11.89
C ALA A 109 13.70 3.75 11.07
N TYR A 110 14.02 2.49 11.23
CA TYR A 110 13.36 1.38 10.54
C TYR A 110 13.28 0.13 11.42
N ASN A 111 12.42 -0.78 11.01
CA ASN A 111 12.30 -2.09 11.63
C ASN A 111 12.15 -3.18 10.55
N PHE A 112 12.92 -4.26 10.66
CA PHE A 112 12.67 -5.46 9.88
C PHE A 112 11.54 -6.27 10.52
N LEU A 113 10.37 -6.27 9.88
CA LEU A 113 9.15 -6.84 10.46
C LEU A 113 9.06 -8.35 10.28
N GLY A 114 9.61 -8.89 9.18
CA GLY A 114 9.48 -10.30 8.87
C GLY A 114 9.80 -10.63 7.42
N ARG A 115 9.14 -11.65 6.89
CA ARG A 115 9.40 -12.19 5.55
C ARG A 115 8.12 -12.73 4.91
N LEU A 116 8.21 -13.06 3.63
CA LEU A 116 7.15 -13.82 2.95
C LEU A 116 6.95 -15.16 3.65
N GLY A 117 5.71 -15.50 3.89
CA GLY A 117 5.28 -16.68 4.59
C GLY A 117 4.45 -17.62 3.71
N LYS A 118 3.73 -18.54 4.34
CA LYS A 118 2.86 -19.49 3.66
C LYS A 118 1.74 -18.74 2.92
N ALA A 119 1.50 -19.10 1.67
CA ALA A 119 0.48 -18.52 0.82
C ALA A 119 -0.90 -18.43 1.51
N GLY A 120 -1.55 -17.28 1.36
CA GLY A 120 -2.87 -17.01 1.92
C GLY A 120 -2.92 -16.83 3.43
N LYS A 121 -1.78 -16.76 4.12
CA LYS A 121 -1.73 -16.60 5.59
C LYS A 121 -0.90 -15.39 5.99
N LEU A 122 -1.42 -14.62 6.94
CA LEU A 122 -0.67 -13.62 7.68
C LEU A 122 -0.50 -14.12 9.11
N ASN A 123 0.73 -14.49 9.45
CA ASN A 123 1.10 -14.93 10.78
C ASN A 123 1.80 -13.78 11.51
N ILE A 124 1.31 -13.44 12.68
CA ILE A 124 1.87 -12.36 13.51
C ILE A 124 2.26 -12.94 14.85
N LYS A 125 3.49 -12.69 15.27
CA LYS A 125 4.00 -13.03 16.59
C LYS A 125 4.25 -11.77 17.41
N LYS A 126 3.83 -11.78 18.68
CA LYS A 126 4.10 -10.72 19.65
C LYS A 126 4.17 -11.31 21.05
N ASP A 127 5.34 -11.17 21.72
CA ASP A 127 5.57 -11.55 23.11
C ASP A 127 5.02 -12.96 23.46
N GLY A 128 5.32 -13.95 22.63
CA GLY A 128 4.89 -15.35 22.80
C GLY A 128 3.45 -15.65 22.34
N LYS A 129 2.67 -14.65 21.95
CA LYS A 129 1.34 -14.82 21.36
C LYS A 129 1.45 -14.91 19.84
N ASN A 130 0.66 -15.79 19.24
CA ASN A 130 0.59 -15.95 17.80
C ASN A 130 -0.83 -15.64 17.31
N PHE A 131 -0.92 -14.85 16.23
CA PHE A 131 -2.17 -14.52 15.55
C PHE A 131 -2.09 -15.03 14.13
N HIS A 132 -3.16 -15.65 13.66
CA HIS A 132 -3.24 -16.23 12.31
C HIS A 132 -4.44 -15.66 11.60
N LEU A 133 -4.20 -14.96 10.50
CA LEU A 133 -5.24 -14.36 9.68
C LEU A 133 -5.29 -15.03 8.31
N ASP A 134 -6.49 -15.27 7.83
CA ASP A 134 -6.74 -15.83 6.50
C ASP A 134 -6.88 -14.68 5.49
N ILE A 135 -5.87 -14.49 4.65
CA ILE A 135 -5.83 -13.36 3.70
C ILE A 135 -6.98 -13.43 2.69
N PRO A 136 -7.32 -14.57 2.07
CA PRO A 136 -8.44 -14.65 1.15
C PRO A 136 -9.77 -14.20 1.75
N SER A 137 -10.07 -14.64 2.97
CA SER A 137 -11.31 -14.26 3.66
C SER A 137 -11.36 -12.76 3.99
N LEU A 138 -10.23 -12.19 4.41
CA LEU A 138 -10.13 -10.76 4.69
C LEU A 138 -10.19 -9.92 3.42
N ARG A 139 -9.64 -10.40 2.30
CA ARG A 139 -9.78 -9.78 0.99
C ARG A 139 -11.24 -9.76 0.53
N ASP A 140 -11.98 -10.86 0.72
CA ASP A 140 -13.42 -10.90 0.44
C ASP A 140 -14.19 -9.88 1.28
N LEU A 141 -13.85 -9.76 2.56
CA LEU A 141 -14.47 -8.78 3.44
C LEU A 141 -14.15 -7.33 3.01
N TRP A 142 -12.92 -7.06 2.60
CA TRP A 142 -12.47 -5.76 2.09
C TRP A 142 -13.27 -5.35 0.84
N PHE A 143 -13.41 -6.24 -0.15
CA PHE A 143 -14.21 -5.99 -1.35
C PHE A 143 -15.72 -5.90 -1.09
N LYS A 144 -16.21 -6.51 0.00
CA LYS A 144 -17.64 -6.54 0.31
C LYS A 144 -18.24 -5.14 0.49
N THR A 145 -17.49 -4.20 1.06
CA THR A 145 -17.97 -2.81 1.24
C THR A 145 -18.25 -2.15 -0.10
N SER A 146 -17.33 -2.26 -1.05
CA SER A 146 -17.52 -1.75 -2.42
C SER A 146 -18.68 -2.44 -3.13
N TYR A 147 -18.84 -3.75 -2.95
CA TYR A 147 -19.98 -4.50 -3.48
C TYR A 147 -21.32 -3.97 -2.94
N LEU A 148 -21.41 -3.67 -1.63
CA LEU A 148 -22.64 -3.18 -1.02
C LEU A 148 -23.04 -1.80 -1.58
N LEU A 149 -22.05 -0.95 -1.91
CA LEU A 149 -22.29 0.33 -2.57
C LEU A 149 -22.66 0.14 -4.05
N ASP A 150 -21.88 -0.66 -4.78
CA ASP A 150 -22.11 -0.96 -6.20
C ASP A 150 -23.50 -1.56 -6.46
N ARG A 151 -23.97 -2.40 -5.56
CA ARG A 151 -25.32 -2.96 -5.62
C ARG A 151 -26.43 -1.91 -5.70
N ARG A 152 -26.21 -0.75 -5.08
CA ARG A 152 -27.16 0.38 -5.13
C ARG A 152 -27.07 1.17 -6.43
N GLN A 153 -25.91 1.15 -7.08
CA GLN A 153 -25.65 1.90 -8.31
C GLN A 153 -25.96 1.09 -9.57
N SER A 154 -25.53 -0.16 -9.61
CA SER A 154 -25.57 -1.01 -10.81
C SER A 154 -26.60 -2.14 -10.76
N GLY A 155 -27.32 -2.27 -9.66
CA GLY A 155 -28.26 -3.38 -9.43
C GLY A 155 -27.59 -4.64 -8.86
N ASN A 156 -28.42 -5.54 -8.33
CA ASN A 156 -27.95 -6.69 -7.56
C ASN A 156 -27.13 -7.68 -8.40
N GLU A 157 -27.56 -7.99 -9.61
CA GLU A 157 -26.95 -9.03 -10.45
C GLU A 157 -25.55 -8.65 -10.91
N LEU A 158 -25.41 -7.47 -11.54
CA LEU A 158 -24.13 -6.99 -12.06
C LEU A 158 -23.11 -6.75 -10.94
N ALA A 159 -23.53 -6.20 -9.82
CA ALA A 159 -22.65 -6.01 -8.66
C ALA A 159 -22.19 -7.34 -8.07
N LEU A 160 -23.09 -8.33 -7.99
CA LEU A 160 -22.74 -9.66 -7.49
C LEU A 160 -21.77 -10.39 -8.43
N GLU A 161 -21.97 -10.26 -9.73
CA GLU A 161 -21.06 -10.82 -10.72
C GLU A 161 -19.66 -10.24 -10.58
N ARG A 162 -19.51 -8.92 -10.50
CA ARG A 162 -18.21 -8.25 -10.25
C ARG A 162 -17.57 -8.73 -8.94
N TYR A 163 -18.34 -8.79 -7.86
CA TYR A 163 -17.87 -9.25 -6.55
C TYR A 163 -17.40 -10.71 -6.55
N LYS A 164 -18.06 -11.59 -7.30
CA LYS A 164 -17.63 -12.99 -7.45
C LYS A 164 -16.39 -13.12 -8.35
N ASN A 165 -16.27 -12.25 -9.35
CA ASN A 165 -15.25 -12.33 -10.38
C ASN A 165 -13.96 -11.58 -10.07
N TYR A 166 -13.88 -10.72 -9.06
CA TYR A 166 -12.66 -9.94 -8.80
C TYR A 166 -11.41 -10.82 -8.61
N LYS A 167 -11.59 -12.07 -8.17
CA LYS A 167 -10.52 -13.06 -7.98
C LYS A 167 -9.97 -13.63 -9.31
N ASN A 168 -10.75 -13.53 -10.38
CA ASN A 168 -10.48 -14.15 -11.67
C ASN A 168 -9.94 -13.16 -12.70
N HIS A 169 -9.74 -11.90 -12.33
CA HIS A 169 -9.19 -10.88 -13.21
C HIS A 169 -7.67 -10.92 -13.21
N ASP A 170 -7.13 -11.87 -13.96
CA ASP A 170 -5.72 -11.79 -14.34
C ASP A 170 -5.55 -10.65 -15.34
N LEU A 171 -4.84 -9.59 -14.94
CA LEU A 171 -4.44 -8.54 -15.85
C LEU A 171 -3.44 -9.10 -16.85
N LYS A 172 -3.93 -9.55 -18.02
CA LYS A 172 -3.10 -10.04 -19.12
C LYS A 172 -3.07 -9.00 -20.23
N TYR A 173 -1.93 -8.33 -20.36
CA TYR A 173 -1.71 -7.39 -21.45
C TYR A 173 -1.07 -8.10 -22.65
N LYS A 174 -1.65 -7.93 -23.83
CA LYS A 174 -1.02 -8.28 -25.10
C LYS A 174 -0.54 -6.99 -25.75
N PHE A 175 0.75 -6.75 -25.67
CA PHE A 175 1.35 -5.64 -26.39
C PHE A 175 1.70 -6.04 -27.83
N ALA A 176 1.68 -5.07 -28.75
CA ALA A 176 2.23 -5.28 -30.09
C ALA A 176 3.71 -5.67 -29.97
N PRO A 177 4.23 -6.57 -30.82
CA PRO A 177 5.65 -6.98 -30.78
C PRO A 177 6.65 -5.82 -30.83
N SER A 178 6.25 -4.72 -31.48
CA SER A 178 7.04 -3.47 -31.57
C SER A 178 6.97 -2.58 -30.33
N PHE A 179 6.13 -2.90 -29.34
CA PHE A 179 5.96 -2.05 -28.16
C PHE A 179 7.13 -2.22 -27.18
N SER A 180 7.92 -1.18 -27.02
CA SER A 180 9.09 -1.19 -26.13
C SER A 180 8.81 -0.75 -24.68
N GLY A 181 7.63 -0.21 -24.41
CA GLY A 181 7.29 0.41 -23.12
C GLY A 181 7.96 1.77 -22.87
N LYS A 182 8.74 2.29 -23.85
CA LYS A 182 9.47 3.56 -23.71
C LYS A 182 8.75 4.68 -24.43
N LEU A 183 8.62 5.84 -23.76
CA LEU A 183 8.00 7.05 -24.36
C LEU A 183 8.74 7.53 -25.61
N SER A 184 10.04 7.32 -25.70
CA SER A 184 10.87 7.66 -26.87
C SER A 184 10.41 6.94 -28.15
N GLN A 185 9.76 5.77 -28.07
CA GLN A 185 9.17 5.08 -29.20
C GLN A 185 8.11 5.91 -29.93
N TYR A 186 7.46 6.82 -29.21
CA TYR A 186 6.44 7.73 -29.72
C TYR A 186 6.95 9.15 -29.96
N GLY A 187 8.27 9.34 -29.97
CA GLY A 187 8.89 10.65 -30.12
C GLY A 187 8.71 11.56 -28.91
N LEU A 188 8.36 10.99 -27.74
CA LEU A 188 8.15 11.73 -26.52
C LEU A 188 9.46 11.73 -25.67
N ASP A 189 9.89 12.92 -25.27
CA ASP A 189 11.02 13.10 -24.35
C ASP A 189 10.49 13.28 -22.93
N VAL A 190 10.87 12.36 -22.03
CA VAL A 190 10.48 12.40 -20.60
C VAL A 190 11.03 13.63 -19.87
N ASN A 191 12.15 14.19 -20.34
CA ASN A 191 12.79 15.37 -19.76
C ASN A 191 12.32 16.69 -20.38
N ARG A 192 11.31 16.64 -21.24
CA ARG A 192 10.83 17.82 -21.94
C ARG A 192 10.19 18.81 -20.98
N VAL A 193 10.79 19.99 -20.84
CA VAL A 193 10.28 21.12 -20.04
C VAL A 193 9.53 22.17 -20.90
N LYS A 194 9.72 22.15 -22.22
CA LYS A 194 9.05 23.10 -23.12
C LYS A 194 7.62 22.64 -23.44
N PRO A 195 6.62 23.56 -23.45
CA PRO A 195 5.26 23.24 -23.89
C PRO A 195 5.26 22.60 -25.29
N SER A 196 4.37 21.64 -25.51
CA SER A 196 4.22 20.96 -26.83
C SER A 196 3.51 21.82 -27.88
N GLY A 197 2.87 22.88 -27.45
CA GLY A 197 1.92 23.63 -28.31
C GLY A 197 0.57 22.95 -28.50
N ILE A 198 0.43 21.72 -28.03
CA ILE A 198 -0.86 21.00 -28.04
C ILE A 198 -1.78 21.63 -26.99
N LYS A 199 -2.98 22.02 -27.45
CA LYS A 199 -4.03 22.50 -26.54
C LYS A 199 -4.95 21.34 -26.20
N ALA A 200 -5.19 21.15 -24.90
CA ALA A 200 -6.17 20.19 -24.40
C ALA A 200 -7.27 20.94 -23.64
N ALA A 201 -8.50 20.49 -23.77
CA ALA A 201 -9.63 20.97 -22.98
C ALA A 201 -10.09 19.82 -22.06
N VAL A 202 -10.28 20.15 -20.79
CA VAL A 202 -10.85 19.21 -19.81
C VAL A 202 -12.28 19.66 -19.53
N ILE A 203 -13.23 18.81 -19.86
CA ILE A 203 -14.65 19.03 -19.51
C ILE A 203 -14.83 18.55 -18.09
N ARG A 204 -15.31 19.45 -17.23
CA ARG A 204 -15.54 19.16 -15.81
C ARG A 204 -17.02 19.18 -15.50
N GLU A 205 -17.44 18.17 -14.74
CA GLU A 205 -18.76 18.15 -14.12
C GLU A 205 -18.62 18.29 -12.60
N LYS A 206 -19.72 18.61 -11.93
CA LYS A 206 -19.76 18.68 -10.48
C LYS A 206 -19.42 17.28 -9.88
N GLY A 207 -18.39 17.20 -9.08
CA GLY A 207 -17.89 15.96 -8.48
C GLY A 207 -16.71 15.31 -9.20
N CYS A 208 -16.24 15.86 -10.35
CA CYS A 208 -14.97 15.43 -10.95
C CYS A 208 -13.81 15.74 -10.00
N GLN A 209 -12.85 14.81 -9.95
CA GLN A 209 -11.61 14.93 -9.20
C GLN A 209 -10.43 14.54 -10.09
N CYS A 210 -9.20 14.85 -9.65
CA CYS A 210 -7.95 14.48 -10.33
C CYS A 210 -7.64 15.27 -11.62
N GLU A 211 -8.13 16.51 -11.76
CA GLU A 211 -7.81 17.39 -12.91
C GLU A 211 -6.69 18.40 -12.63
N ARG A 212 -5.99 18.26 -11.51
CA ARG A 212 -4.87 19.15 -11.14
C ARG A 212 -3.54 18.55 -11.44
#